data_130fede3a1d62d689fd7f1cdb05327f7
#
_entry.id   130fede3a1d62d689fd7f1cdb05327f7
#
_cell.length_a   1.000
_cell.length_b   1.000
_cell.length_c   1.000
_cell.angle_alpha   90.00
_cell.angle_beta   90.00
_cell.angle_gamma   90.00
#
_symmetry.space_group_name_H-M   'P 1'
#
loop_
_entity.id
_entity.type
_entity.pdbx_description
1 polymer ?
#
loop_
_entity_poly.entity_id
_entity_poly.type
_entity_poly.pdbx_seq_one_letter_code
_entity_poly.pdbx_strand_id
1 'polypeptide(L)'
;MELRQLVKEVPYLMETRGNMSVEIAALCSNSREKTENGIFFCFAGAHFDAHQYAPQAVQNGCVALVVERFLDDVNVPQVLVSNGRAAMARICEAFFDHPERKMRFVGITGTKGKTTTSYMVKSICEQAGFKCGLVGTTGNMIGEKHIPSSKTTPDPIDLMRDLNEMVQAGVQVVAMEVSAHALDMHRLDGMTFECGCYTNLSQDHLDYFGTMENYFQCKKAFFTSGMAKNAAINADDERAAELLRDVTIPHMTYGIAAEADLFARDIEITENGVSFELRLRNAEYIQINLRMTGMFNVYNALSAAACALILGVSPENVRAGLESIRSVPGRIEMLPTNTPYRVILDYAHAPDALSNILRTCRTFTKKRLIALFGCGGDRDKGKRPIMGRIGGELADLCILTSDNPRTEDPMEILREIEEGIKETTGEYVVIENRRDAIRHALEIGREGDIIVLCGKGHETYQETMGVKRPFDEKVVVQELLTELRGE
;
A
#
# COMPACT_ATOMS: atom_id res chain seq x y z
N MET A 1 -20.64 4.44 -25.36
CA MET A 1 -21.29 5.62 -24.70
C MET A 1 -20.87 6.89 -25.43
N GLU A 2 -21.81 7.83 -25.70
CA GLU A 2 -21.43 9.08 -26.35
C GLU A 2 -20.49 9.95 -25.51
N LEU A 3 -19.52 10.59 -26.18
CA LEU A 3 -18.53 11.46 -25.53
C LEU A 3 -19.17 12.55 -24.64
N ARG A 4 -20.27 13.19 -25.11
CA ARG A 4 -20.98 14.20 -24.32
C ARG A 4 -21.54 13.67 -23.00
N GLN A 5 -21.89 12.38 -22.92
CA GLN A 5 -22.37 11.76 -21.67
C GLN A 5 -21.23 11.53 -20.69
N LEU A 6 -20.06 11.08 -21.19
CA LEU A 6 -18.87 10.87 -20.36
C LEU A 6 -18.36 12.13 -19.68
N VAL A 7 -18.46 13.28 -20.38
CA VAL A 7 -17.90 14.55 -19.85
C VAL A 7 -18.91 15.40 -19.09
N LYS A 8 -20.16 14.95 -18.98
CA LYS A 8 -21.25 15.72 -18.36
C LYS A 8 -20.99 16.10 -16.90
N GLU A 9 -20.35 15.22 -16.14
CA GLU A 9 -20.07 15.42 -14.71
C GLU A 9 -18.61 15.83 -14.43
N VAL A 10 -17.85 16.22 -15.46
CA VAL A 10 -16.45 16.66 -15.29
C VAL A 10 -16.43 18.11 -14.79
N PRO A 11 -16.04 18.38 -13.55
CA PRO A 11 -16.11 19.73 -12.95
C PRO A 11 -15.06 20.69 -13.52
N TYR A 12 -14.05 20.16 -14.20
CA TYR A 12 -12.90 20.89 -14.73
C TYR A 12 -13.04 21.18 -16.26
N LEU A 13 -14.23 20.91 -16.84
CA LEU A 13 -14.51 21.14 -18.24
C LEU A 13 -14.50 22.65 -18.57
N MET A 14 -13.70 23.06 -19.53
CA MET A 14 -13.59 24.44 -19.98
C MET A 14 -14.28 24.66 -21.32
N GLU A 15 -13.99 23.83 -22.33
CA GLU A 15 -14.49 23.94 -23.70
C GLU A 15 -14.48 22.60 -24.41
N THR A 16 -15.28 22.47 -25.43
CA THR A 16 -15.30 21.27 -26.32
C THR A 16 -15.17 21.67 -27.76
N ARG A 17 -14.43 20.86 -28.57
CA ARG A 17 -14.28 21.07 -30.01
C ARG A 17 -14.60 19.78 -30.76
N GLY A 18 -15.35 19.88 -31.85
CA GLY A 18 -15.69 18.74 -32.70
C GLY A 18 -17.01 18.04 -32.36
N ASN A 19 -17.20 16.82 -32.88
CA ASN A 19 -18.45 16.07 -32.72
C ASN A 19 -18.55 15.35 -31.40
N MET A 20 -19.30 15.88 -30.44
CA MET A 20 -19.50 15.30 -29.13
C MET A 20 -20.45 14.09 -29.07
N SER A 21 -21.04 13.70 -30.21
CA SER A 21 -21.88 12.49 -30.32
C SER A 21 -21.07 11.25 -30.76
N VAL A 22 -19.74 11.35 -30.83
CA VAL A 22 -18.90 10.21 -31.14
C VAL A 22 -19.02 9.16 -30.02
N GLU A 23 -19.13 7.87 -30.41
CA GLU A 23 -19.21 6.76 -29.47
C GLU A 23 -17.82 6.37 -28.97
N ILE A 24 -17.69 6.31 -27.67
CA ILE A 24 -16.49 5.86 -26.95
C ILE A 24 -16.70 4.43 -26.44
N ALA A 25 -15.84 3.52 -26.87
CA ALA A 25 -15.86 2.10 -26.47
C ALA A 25 -14.73 1.72 -25.52
N ALA A 26 -13.67 2.54 -25.40
CA ALA A 26 -12.53 2.25 -24.56
C ALA A 26 -11.87 3.51 -24.01
N LEU A 27 -11.17 3.35 -22.87
CA LEU A 27 -10.32 4.36 -22.25
C LEU A 27 -8.85 4.04 -22.55
N CYS A 28 -8.05 5.04 -22.90
CA CYS A 28 -6.66 4.86 -23.30
C CYS A 28 -5.73 5.82 -22.54
N SER A 29 -4.76 5.29 -21.80
CA SER A 29 -3.68 6.04 -21.17
C SER A 29 -2.30 5.78 -21.78
N ASN A 30 -2.20 4.87 -22.75
CA ASN A 30 -0.97 4.50 -23.43
C ASN A 30 -1.13 4.61 -24.95
N SER A 31 -0.52 5.63 -25.55
CA SER A 31 -0.63 5.91 -26.98
C SER A 31 -0.13 4.78 -27.90
N ARG A 32 0.64 3.83 -27.39
CA ARG A 32 1.18 2.69 -28.14
C ARG A 32 0.20 1.53 -28.27
N GLU A 33 -0.84 1.51 -27.46
CA GLU A 33 -1.87 0.46 -27.47
C GLU A 33 -2.88 0.73 -28.59
N LYS A 34 -3.24 -0.33 -29.32
CA LYS A 34 -4.36 -0.27 -30.25
C LYS A 34 -5.67 -0.23 -29.48
N THR A 35 -6.41 0.86 -29.63
CA THR A 35 -7.62 1.11 -28.81
C THR A 35 -8.75 1.54 -29.75
N GLU A 36 -9.60 0.60 -30.15
CA GLU A 36 -10.71 0.86 -31.05
C GLU A 36 -11.78 1.74 -30.39
N ASN A 37 -12.13 2.86 -31.05
CA ASN A 37 -13.05 3.88 -30.55
C ASN A 37 -12.67 4.38 -29.13
N GLY A 38 -11.37 4.58 -28.87
CA GLY A 38 -10.85 5.02 -27.57
C GLY A 38 -10.93 6.53 -27.37
N ILE A 39 -10.91 6.92 -26.10
CA ILE A 39 -10.61 8.29 -25.66
C ILE A 39 -9.23 8.32 -25.02
N PHE A 40 -8.33 9.18 -25.51
CA PHE A 40 -6.98 9.30 -24.97
C PHE A 40 -6.84 10.54 -24.08
N PHE A 41 -6.14 10.39 -22.96
CA PHE A 41 -5.93 11.44 -21.97
C PHE A 41 -4.56 12.11 -22.12
N CYS A 42 -4.56 13.40 -22.51
CA CYS A 42 -3.38 14.24 -22.67
C CYS A 42 -3.25 15.20 -21.50
N PHE A 43 -2.26 14.98 -20.63
CA PHE A 43 -1.89 15.92 -19.58
C PHE A 43 -0.37 15.98 -19.43
N ALA A 44 0.13 17.08 -18.85
CA ALA A 44 1.56 17.23 -18.57
C ALA A 44 1.98 16.41 -17.35
N GLY A 45 2.99 15.57 -17.52
CA GLY A 45 3.66 14.86 -16.43
C GLY A 45 4.95 15.57 -15.99
N ALA A 46 5.59 15.07 -14.92
CA ALA A 46 6.83 15.64 -14.41
C ALA A 46 8.01 15.55 -15.43
N HIS A 47 8.00 14.53 -16.29
CA HIS A 47 9.11 14.24 -17.21
C HIS A 47 8.71 14.21 -18.68
N PHE A 48 7.42 14.20 -19.00
CA PHE A 48 6.92 14.17 -20.37
C PHE A 48 5.54 14.82 -20.46
N ASP A 49 5.19 15.28 -21.65
CA ASP A 49 3.88 15.85 -21.97
C ASP A 49 3.15 14.90 -22.90
N ALA A 50 2.02 14.33 -22.42
CA ALA A 50 1.25 13.34 -23.17
C ALA A 50 0.59 13.94 -24.44
N HIS A 51 0.43 15.26 -24.57
CA HIS A 51 -0.11 15.90 -25.76
C HIS A 51 0.70 15.58 -27.03
N GLN A 52 2.03 15.43 -26.93
CA GLN A 52 2.89 15.07 -28.06
C GLN A 52 2.63 13.67 -28.63
N TYR A 53 1.94 12.80 -27.88
CA TYR A 53 1.59 11.45 -28.30
C TYR A 53 0.14 11.32 -28.82
N ALA A 54 -0.63 12.41 -28.83
CA ALA A 54 -2.01 12.41 -29.32
C ALA A 54 -2.14 11.92 -30.77
N PRO A 55 -1.28 12.33 -31.75
CA PRO A 55 -1.35 11.81 -33.09
C PRO A 55 -1.18 10.30 -33.19
N GLN A 56 -0.26 9.74 -32.37
CA GLN A 56 -0.05 8.29 -32.30
C GLN A 56 -1.27 7.56 -31.71
N ALA A 57 -1.88 8.10 -30.64
CA ALA A 57 -3.08 7.51 -30.04
C ALA A 57 -4.24 7.48 -31.06
N VAL A 58 -4.40 8.55 -31.84
CA VAL A 58 -5.43 8.59 -32.92
C VAL A 58 -5.14 7.58 -34.02
N GLN A 59 -3.87 7.45 -34.44
CA GLN A 59 -3.48 6.41 -35.42
C GLN A 59 -3.75 4.99 -34.88
N ASN A 60 -3.68 4.79 -33.57
CA ASN A 60 -3.96 3.52 -32.91
C ASN A 60 -5.44 3.32 -32.53
N GLY A 61 -6.36 4.20 -33.02
CA GLY A 61 -7.80 3.99 -32.94
C GLY A 61 -8.55 4.83 -31.91
N CYS A 62 -7.88 5.79 -31.25
CA CYS A 62 -8.57 6.77 -30.42
C CYS A 62 -9.33 7.77 -31.30
N VAL A 63 -10.60 8.00 -30.96
CA VAL A 63 -11.53 8.85 -31.70
C VAL A 63 -11.87 10.15 -30.99
N ALA A 64 -11.34 10.37 -29.79
CA ALA A 64 -11.49 11.59 -29.00
C ALA A 64 -10.29 11.78 -28.09
N LEU A 65 -10.05 13.04 -27.66
CA LEU A 65 -8.98 13.42 -26.74
C LEU A 65 -9.54 14.23 -25.58
N VAL A 66 -8.98 14.01 -24.37
CA VAL A 66 -9.06 14.95 -23.24
C VAL A 66 -7.74 15.68 -23.17
N VAL A 67 -7.77 17.02 -23.20
CA VAL A 67 -6.58 17.86 -23.36
C VAL A 67 -6.56 19.00 -22.36
N GLU A 68 -5.37 19.45 -21.95
CA GLU A 68 -5.16 20.69 -21.17
C GLU A 68 -4.86 21.91 -22.07
N ARG A 69 -4.68 21.70 -23.37
CA ARG A 69 -4.62 22.69 -24.45
C ARG A 69 -5.07 22.05 -25.76
N PHE A 70 -5.77 22.81 -26.62
CA PHE A 70 -6.15 22.31 -27.93
C PHE A 70 -4.95 21.96 -28.82
N LEU A 71 -5.12 20.93 -29.65
CA LEU A 71 -4.15 20.47 -30.64
C LEU A 71 -4.76 20.71 -32.02
N ASP A 72 -4.16 21.57 -32.83
CA ASP A 72 -4.66 21.92 -34.16
C ASP A 72 -4.24 20.93 -35.26
N ASP A 73 -3.25 20.10 -34.97
CA ASP A 73 -2.70 19.05 -35.85
C ASP A 73 -3.45 17.71 -35.76
N VAL A 74 -4.48 17.61 -34.92
CA VAL A 74 -5.24 16.38 -34.67
C VAL A 74 -6.74 16.62 -34.97
N ASN A 75 -7.29 15.90 -35.94
CA ASN A 75 -8.67 16.09 -36.40
C ASN A 75 -9.66 15.10 -35.77
N VAL A 76 -9.77 15.10 -34.43
CA VAL A 76 -10.77 14.38 -33.65
C VAL A 76 -11.38 15.31 -32.60
N PRO A 77 -12.57 14.98 -32.07
CA PRO A 77 -13.16 15.74 -30.95
C PRO A 77 -12.21 15.87 -29.80
N GLN A 78 -12.15 17.09 -29.21
CA GLN A 78 -11.29 17.41 -28.09
C GLN A 78 -12.10 18.02 -26.94
N VAL A 79 -11.83 17.58 -25.73
CA VAL A 79 -12.40 18.06 -24.47
C VAL A 79 -11.31 18.81 -23.72
N LEU A 80 -11.38 20.14 -23.67
CA LEU A 80 -10.45 20.98 -22.96
C LEU A 80 -10.81 21.04 -21.47
N VAL A 81 -9.87 20.70 -20.61
CA VAL A 81 -10.03 20.69 -19.16
C VAL A 81 -8.88 21.46 -18.47
N SER A 82 -9.16 22.02 -17.30
CA SER A 82 -8.11 22.70 -16.51
C SER A 82 -7.24 21.74 -15.68
N ASN A 83 -7.67 20.49 -15.47
CA ASN A 83 -6.93 19.43 -14.79
C ASN A 83 -7.23 18.08 -15.44
N GLY A 84 -6.30 17.60 -16.27
CA GLY A 84 -6.46 16.36 -17.05
C GLY A 84 -6.50 15.10 -16.17
N ARG A 85 -5.78 15.09 -15.04
CA ARG A 85 -5.77 13.95 -14.10
C ARG A 85 -7.11 13.79 -13.39
N ALA A 86 -7.63 14.88 -12.86
CA ALA A 86 -8.93 14.90 -12.19
C ALA A 86 -10.07 14.59 -13.18
N ALA A 87 -9.99 15.15 -14.41
CA ALA A 87 -10.94 14.83 -15.47
C ALA A 87 -10.92 13.34 -15.84
N MET A 88 -9.72 12.73 -15.91
CA MET A 88 -9.58 11.29 -16.15
C MET A 88 -10.33 10.46 -15.11
N ALA A 89 -10.18 10.76 -13.82
CA ALA A 89 -10.89 10.04 -12.78
C ALA A 89 -12.41 10.10 -12.98
N ARG A 90 -12.96 11.31 -13.21
CA ARG A 90 -14.41 11.52 -13.42
C ARG A 90 -14.96 10.85 -14.68
N ILE A 91 -14.18 10.86 -15.77
CA ILE A 91 -14.56 10.17 -17.02
C ILE A 91 -14.54 8.65 -16.83
N CYS A 92 -13.57 8.11 -16.09
CA CYS A 92 -13.52 6.68 -15.79
C CYS A 92 -14.72 6.23 -14.95
N GLU A 93 -15.13 7.00 -13.94
CA GLU A 93 -16.35 6.73 -13.16
C GLU A 93 -17.58 6.63 -14.08
N ALA A 94 -17.79 7.64 -14.93
CA ALA A 94 -18.94 7.67 -15.86
C ALA A 94 -18.90 6.52 -16.86
N PHE A 95 -17.71 6.18 -17.39
CA PHE A 95 -17.54 5.10 -18.36
C PHE A 95 -17.94 3.73 -17.80
N PHE A 96 -17.62 3.46 -16.54
CA PHE A 96 -17.95 2.22 -15.83
C PHE A 96 -19.29 2.28 -15.07
N ASP A 97 -20.15 3.26 -15.36
CA ASP A 97 -21.45 3.42 -14.71
C ASP A 97 -21.37 3.56 -13.17
N HIS A 98 -20.43 4.39 -12.72
CA HIS A 98 -20.27 4.80 -11.31
C HIS A 98 -20.17 3.65 -10.31
N PRO A 99 -19.21 2.71 -10.45
CA PRO A 99 -19.06 1.60 -9.51
C PRO A 99 -18.74 2.08 -8.08
N GLU A 100 -18.11 3.26 -7.93
CA GLU A 100 -17.78 3.90 -6.66
C GLU A 100 -19.03 4.31 -5.85
N ARG A 101 -20.19 4.46 -6.49
CA ARG A 101 -21.45 4.79 -5.82
C ARG A 101 -22.24 3.57 -5.37
N LYS A 102 -21.84 2.35 -5.78
CA LYS A 102 -22.58 1.09 -5.57
C LYS A 102 -22.06 0.27 -4.38
N MET A 103 -20.99 0.69 -3.74
CA MET A 103 -20.35 0.01 -2.60
C MET A 103 -19.98 1.02 -1.52
N ARG A 104 -19.75 0.54 -0.31
CA ARG A 104 -19.20 1.35 0.80
C ARG A 104 -17.67 1.21 0.83
N PHE A 105 -16.96 2.31 0.98
CA PHE A 105 -15.49 2.32 1.00
C PHE A 105 -14.96 2.69 2.38
N VAL A 106 -13.94 1.94 2.83
CA VAL A 106 -13.06 2.29 3.94
C VAL A 106 -11.70 2.62 3.36
N GLY A 107 -11.29 3.88 3.44
CA GLY A 107 -10.01 4.35 2.93
C GLY A 107 -8.97 4.43 4.03
N ILE A 108 -7.85 3.72 3.92
CA ILE A 108 -6.79 3.71 4.92
C ILE A 108 -5.59 4.48 4.39
N THR A 109 -5.25 5.60 5.05
CA THR A 109 -4.05 6.39 4.75
C THR A 109 -3.11 6.49 5.94
N GLY A 110 -1.86 6.80 5.67
CA GLY A 110 -0.75 6.90 6.62
C GLY A 110 0.55 6.44 5.99
N THR A 111 1.64 6.48 6.72
CA THR A 111 2.92 5.98 6.23
C THR A 111 2.97 4.46 6.33
N LYS A 112 2.69 3.89 7.48
CA LYS A 112 2.75 2.45 7.78
C LYS A 112 1.37 1.92 8.22
N GLY A 113 1.18 0.61 8.16
CA GLY A 113 -0.02 -0.06 8.66
C GLY A 113 -1.18 -0.17 7.65
N LYS A 114 -1.17 0.53 6.53
CA LYS A 114 -2.28 0.53 5.54
C LYS A 114 -2.69 -0.88 5.11
N THR A 115 -1.75 -1.67 4.63
CA THR A 115 -2.00 -3.04 4.13
C THR A 115 -2.57 -3.94 5.21
N THR A 116 -1.93 -3.99 6.38
CA THR A 116 -2.41 -4.85 7.47
C THR A 116 -3.80 -4.43 7.94
N THR A 117 -4.04 -3.12 8.09
CA THR A 117 -5.35 -2.58 8.48
C THR A 117 -6.43 -2.91 7.43
N SER A 118 -6.13 -2.81 6.12
CA SER A 118 -7.12 -3.14 5.08
C SER A 118 -7.51 -4.62 5.09
N TYR A 119 -6.56 -5.52 5.33
CA TYR A 119 -6.85 -6.96 5.52
C TYR A 119 -7.69 -7.22 6.78
N MET A 120 -7.38 -6.54 7.89
CA MET A 120 -8.16 -6.66 9.13
C MET A 120 -9.58 -6.12 8.95
N VAL A 121 -9.77 -4.96 8.28
CA VAL A 121 -11.09 -4.42 7.95
C VAL A 121 -11.88 -5.40 7.09
N LYS A 122 -11.26 -5.95 6.02
CA LYS A 122 -11.89 -6.97 5.18
C LYS A 122 -12.34 -8.16 6.01
N SER A 123 -11.47 -8.72 6.84
CA SER A 123 -11.77 -9.86 7.70
C SER A 123 -12.92 -9.59 8.66
N ILE A 124 -12.94 -8.42 9.32
CA ILE A 124 -14.02 -8.02 10.24
C ILE A 124 -15.35 -7.90 9.49
N CYS A 125 -15.36 -7.25 8.34
CA CYS A 125 -16.59 -7.07 7.56
C CYS A 125 -17.11 -8.40 7.01
N GLU A 126 -16.25 -9.34 6.64
CA GLU A 126 -16.65 -10.69 6.21
C GLU A 126 -17.28 -11.49 7.37
N GLN A 127 -16.75 -11.41 8.59
CA GLN A 127 -17.37 -12.00 9.77
C GLN A 127 -18.74 -11.37 10.09
N ALA A 128 -18.93 -10.11 9.74
CA ALA A 128 -20.24 -9.43 9.85
C ALA A 128 -21.20 -9.80 8.69
N GLY A 129 -20.81 -10.67 7.77
CA GLY A 129 -21.64 -11.17 6.67
C GLY A 129 -21.60 -10.31 5.41
N PHE A 130 -20.72 -9.30 5.31
CA PHE A 130 -20.56 -8.53 4.07
C PHE A 130 -19.65 -9.25 3.08
N LYS A 131 -20.00 -9.16 1.80
CA LYS A 131 -19.07 -9.55 0.74
C LYS A 131 -18.08 -8.40 0.53
N CYS A 132 -16.78 -8.70 0.69
CA CYS A 132 -15.75 -7.66 0.72
C CYS A 132 -14.81 -7.71 -0.47
N GLY A 133 -14.35 -6.53 -0.87
CA GLY A 133 -13.21 -6.30 -1.75
C GLY A 133 -12.05 -5.67 -1.00
N LEU A 134 -10.86 -5.78 -1.56
CA LEU A 134 -9.65 -5.09 -1.10
C LEU A 134 -8.93 -4.47 -2.29
N VAL A 135 -8.45 -3.25 -2.11
CA VAL A 135 -7.58 -2.56 -3.07
C VAL A 135 -6.31 -2.13 -2.35
N GLY A 136 -5.15 -2.64 -2.76
CA GLY A 136 -3.92 -2.33 -2.02
C GLY A 136 -2.62 -2.83 -2.62
N THR A 137 -1.58 -2.66 -1.85
CA THR A 137 -0.18 -2.93 -2.22
C THR A 137 0.07 -4.39 -2.64
N THR A 138 -0.63 -5.32 -2.02
CA THR A 138 -0.51 -6.77 -2.32
C THR A 138 -1.34 -7.20 -3.53
N GLY A 139 -1.95 -6.27 -4.25
CA GLY A 139 -2.93 -6.49 -5.30
C GLY A 139 -4.36 -6.26 -4.81
N ASN A 140 -5.33 -6.38 -5.73
CA ASN A 140 -6.73 -6.22 -5.41
C ASN A 140 -7.37 -7.59 -5.18
N MET A 141 -8.44 -7.65 -4.37
CA MET A 141 -9.13 -8.90 -4.06
C MET A 141 -10.64 -8.74 -4.20
N ILE A 142 -11.30 -9.77 -4.73
CA ILE A 142 -12.76 -9.91 -4.76
C ILE A 142 -13.09 -11.20 -4.00
N GLY A 143 -13.45 -11.11 -2.73
CA GLY A 143 -13.46 -12.26 -1.84
C GLY A 143 -12.06 -12.90 -1.79
N GLU A 144 -11.93 -14.15 -2.27
CA GLU A 144 -10.65 -14.88 -2.36
C GLU A 144 -9.95 -14.73 -3.73
N LYS A 145 -10.61 -14.16 -4.77
CA LYS A 145 -10.00 -13.93 -6.09
C LYS A 145 -9.00 -12.80 -5.98
N HIS A 146 -7.73 -13.08 -6.31
CA HIS A 146 -6.66 -12.11 -6.36
C HIS A 146 -6.50 -11.52 -7.77
N ILE A 147 -6.38 -10.19 -7.86
CA ILE A 147 -6.12 -9.43 -9.08
C ILE A 147 -4.78 -8.70 -8.89
N PRO A 148 -3.73 -9.03 -9.65
CA PRO A 148 -2.45 -8.34 -9.54
C PRO A 148 -2.57 -6.84 -9.74
N SER A 149 -1.88 -6.04 -8.94
CA SER A 149 -1.78 -4.60 -9.08
C SER A 149 -0.32 -4.17 -9.01
N SER A 150 0.07 -3.19 -9.82
CA SER A 150 1.42 -2.62 -9.79
C SER A 150 1.56 -1.42 -8.86
N LYS A 151 0.45 -0.94 -8.29
CA LYS A 151 0.39 0.25 -7.44
C LYS A 151 -0.47 -0.01 -6.23
N THR A 152 -0.11 0.58 -5.11
CA THR A 152 -0.91 0.54 -3.87
C THR A 152 -2.34 1.05 -4.09
N THR A 153 -2.48 2.13 -4.84
CA THR A 153 -3.77 2.68 -5.30
C THR A 153 -3.67 2.78 -6.81
N PRO A 154 -4.42 1.98 -7.59
CA PRO A 154 -4.34 1.95 -9.04
C PRO A 154 -4.65 3.30 -9.72
N ASP A 155 -4.26 3.44 -10.98
CA ASP A 155 -4.70 4.57 -11.80
C ASP A 155 -6.21 4.46 -12.10
N PRO A 156 -6.89 5.57 -12.44
CA PRO A 156 -8.36 5.61 -12.52
C PRO A 156 -8.98 4.56 -13.46
N ILE A 157 -8.35 4.26 -14.60
CA ILE A 157 -8.87 3.26 -15.56
C ILE A 157 -8.88 1.87 -14.91
N ASP A 158 -7.74 1.46 -14.34
CA ASP A 158 -7.61 0.14 -13.70
C ASP A 158 -8.49 0.08 -12.46
N LEU A 159 -8.49 1.14 -11.64
CA LEU A 159 -9.30 1.20 -10.42
C LEU A 159 -10.79 1.02 -10.75
N MET A 160 -11.34 1.80 -11.66
CA MET A 160 -12.78 1.74 -11.98
C MET A 160 -13.17 0.43 -12.67
N ARG A 161 -12.28 -0.16 -13.47
CA ARG A 161 -12.48 -1.51 -14.03
C ARG A 161 -12.58 -2.55 -12.93
N ASP A 162 -11.63 -2.55 -11.99
CA ASP A 162 -11.60 -3.52 -10.89
C ASP A 162 -12.80 -3.33 -9.94
N LEU A 163 -13.19 -2.07 -9.65
CA LEU A 163 -14.40 -1.77 -8.88
C LEU A 163 -15.67 -2.23 -9.60
N ASN A 164 -15.74 -2.11 -10.94
CA ASN A 164 -16.87 -2.62 -11.70
C ASN A 164 -16.96 -4.15 -11.63
N GLU A 165 -15.82 -4.88 -11.69
CA GLU A 165 -15.80 -6.33 -11.42
C GLU A 165 -16.28 -6.65 -9.99
N MET A 166 -15.89 -5.85 -8.99
CA MET A 166 -16.37 -6.00 -7.61
C MET A 166 -17.90 -5.83 -7.51
N VAL A 167 -18.45 -4.82 -8.18
CA VAL A 167 -19.93 -4.62 -8.24
C VAL A 167 -20.62 -5.83 -8.86
N GLN A 168 -20.13 -6.32 -10.00
CA GLN A 168 -20.67 -7.51 -10.67
C GLN A 168 -20.59 -8.77 -9.79
N ALA A 169 -19.55 -8.85 -8.98
CA ALA A 169 -19.40 -9.93 -8.00
C ALA A 169 -20.27 -9.75 -6.75
N GLY A 170 -21.00 -8.63 -6.61
CA GLY A 170 -21.85 -8.36 -5.46
C GLY A 170 -21.11 -7.92 -4.19
N VAL A 171 -19.93 -7.32 -4.33
CA VAL A 171 -19.17 -6.72 -3.22
C VAL A 171 -19.98 -5.57 -2.61
N GLN A 172 -19.98 -5.47 -1.29
CA GLN A 172 -20.73 -4.47 -0.53
C GLN A 172 -19.82 -3.47 0.20
N VAL A 173 -18.64 -3.93 0.62
CA VAL A 173 -17.65 -3.12 1.34
C VAL A 173 -16.28 -3.33 0.69
N VAL A 174 -15.56 -2.24 0.44
CA VAL A 174 -14.19 -2.26 -0.09
C VAL A 174 -13.24 -1.61 0.91
N ALA A 175 -12.26 -2.37 1.40
CA ALA A 175 -11.13 -1.83 2.14
C ALA A 175 -10.05 -1.39 1.16
N MET A 176 -9.70 -0.09 1.14
CA MET A 176 -8.80 0.50 0.17
C MET A 176 -7.61 1.20 0.83
N GLU A 177 -6.41 0.85 0.40
CA GLU A 177 -5.23 1.64 0.74
C GLU A 177 -5.24 2.95 -0.07
N VAL A 178 -5.26 4.09 0.63
CA VAL A 178 -5.22 5.44 0.05
C VAL A 178 -3.80 6.00 0.21
N SER A 179 -3.01 5.89 -0.85
CA SER A 179 -1.65 6.43 -0.87
C SER A 179 -1.67 7.95 -1.06
N ALA A 180 -0.69 8.65 -0.48
CA ALA A 180 -0.56 10.10 -0.68
C ALA A 180 -0.36 10.46 -2.16
N HIS A 181 0.37 9.65 -2.93
CA HIS A 181 0.50 9.85 -4.37
C HIS A 181 -0.85 9.78 -5.10
N ALA A 182 -1.77 8.89 -4.68
CA ALA A 182 -3.08 8.79 -5.32
C ALA A 182 -3.94 10.02 -5.04
N LEU A 183 -3.84 10.60 -3.84
CA LEU A 183 -4.50 11.85 -3.49
C LEU A 183 -3.94 13.01 -4.30
N ASP A 184 -2.62 13.20 -4.30
CA ASP A 184 -1.94 14.29 -5.01
C ASP A 184 -2.10 14.19 -6.53
N MET A 185 -2.12 12.98 -7.08
CA MET A 185 -2.32 12.72 -8.50
C MET A 185 -3.80 12.62 -8.92
N HIS A 186 -4.74 13.02 -8.06
CA HIS A 186 -6.18 13.04 -8.35
C HIS A 186 -6.77 11.70 -8.81
N ARG A 187 -6.20 10.55 -8.37
CA ARG A 187 -6.70 9.24 -8.82
C ARG A 187 -8.05 8.87 -8.22
N LEU A 188 -8.41 9.49 -7.12
CA LEU A 188 -9.61 9.21 -6.32
C LEU A 188 -10.64 10.35 -6.37
N ASP A 189 -10.45 11.33 -7.26
CA ASP A 189 -11.38 12.44 -7.41
C ASP A 189 -12.76 11.91 -7.80
N GLY A 190 -13.78 12.31 -7.03
CA GLY A 190 -15.16 11.84 -7.21
C GLY A 190 -15.57 10.69 -6.28
N MET A 191 -14.61 9.94 -5.76
CA MET A 191 -14.90 8.90 -4.79
C MET A 191 -15.28 9.47 -3.42
N THR A 192 -16.19 8.78 -2.73
CA THR A 192 -16.58 9.09 -1.36
C THR A 192 -16.37 7.86 -0.48
N PHE A 193 -15.72 8.07 0.67
CA PHE A 193 -15.43 7.02 1.64
C PHE A 193 -16.36 7.12 2.85
N GLU A 194 -16.98 6.02 3.23
CA GLU A 194 -17.82 5.95 4.43
C GLU A 194 -16.98 6.21 5.69
N CYS A 195 -15.74 5.70 5.69
CA CYS A 195 -14.77 5.96 6.74
C CYS A 195 -13.38 6.17 6.12
N GLY A 196 -12.71 7.28 6.51
CA GLY A 196 -11.28 7.48 6.31
C GLY A 196 -10.51 7.10 7.57
N CYS A 197 -9.42 6.35 7.44
CA CYS A 197 -8.55 5.97 8.56
C CYS A 197 -7.17 6.63 8.42
N TYR A 198 -6.73 7.33 9.47
CA TYR A 198 -5.38 7.87 9.60
C TYR A 198 -4.58 7.01 10.56
N THR A 199 -3.55 6.33 10.06
CA THR A 199 -2.74 5.40 10.87
C THR A 199 -1.55 6.07 11.55
N ASN A 200 -0.69 6.74 10.80
CA ASN A 200 0.50 7.44 11.30
C ASN A 200 1.19 8.26 10.20
N LEU A 201 2.15 9.10 10.62
CA LEU A 201 3.07 9.81 9.74
C LEU A 201 4.52 9.60 10.19
N SER A 202 5.35 9.09 9.31
CA SER A 202 6.81 9.04 9.47
C SER A 202 7.50 9.37 8.16
N GLN A 203 8.82 9.57 8.18
CA GLN A 203 9.56 9.95 6.99
C GLN A 203 9.45 8.88 5.90
N ASP A 204 8.88 9.28 4.76
CA ASP A 204 8.82 8.50 3.53
C ASP A 204 8.50 9.44 2.36
N HIS A 205 8.83 9.05 1.13
CA HIS A 205 8.44 9.76 -0.09
C HIS A 205 8.85 11.26 -0.17
N LEU A 206 9.93 11.67 0.53
CA LEU A 206 10.42 13.05 0.45
C LEU A 206 11.05 13.40 -0.88
N ASP A 207 11.46 12.40 -1.66
CA ASP A 207 11.86 12.52 -3.07
C ASP A 207 10.73 13.11 -3.94
N TYR A 208 9.47 12.86 -3.58
CA TYR A 208 8.29 13.36 -4.28
C TYR A 208 7.69 14.60 -3.59
N PHE A 209 7.43 14.54 -2.29
CA PHE A 209 6.74 15.60 -1.56
C PHE A 209 7.67 16.75 -1.11
N GLY A 210 8.98 16.57 -1.14
CA GLY A 210 10.00 17.52 -0.72
C GLY A 210 10.09 17.71 0.80
N THR A 211 8.97 17.86 1.50
CA THR A 211 8.93 18.06 2.95
C THR A 211 7.92 17.18 3.65
N MET A 212 8.14 16.91 4.94
CA MET A 212 7.16 16.22 5.80
C MET A 212 5.84 16.98 5.90
N GLU A 213 5.89 18.30 5.83
CA GLU A 213 4.69 19.15 5.87
C GLU A 213 3.81 18.92 4.64
N ASN A 214 4.36 18.99 3.42
CA ASN A 214 3.61 18.71 2.20
C ASN A 214 3.02 17.30 2.20
N TYR A 215 3.80 16.31 2.68
CA TYR A 215 3.37 14.93 2.80
C TYR A 215 2.19 14.78 3.78
N PHE A 216 2.24 15.50 4.91
CA PHE A 216 1.13 15.54 5.86
C PHE A 216 -0.11 16.23 5.30
N GLN A 217 0.04 17.42 4.71
CA GLN A 217 -1.07 18.19 4.13
C GLN A 217 -1.81 17.39 3.05
N CYS A 218 -1.07 16.64 2.22
CA CYS A 218 -1.67 15.75 1.24
C CYS A 218 -2.57 14.67 1.90
N LYS A 219 -2.11 14.03 2.99
CA LYS A 219 -2.94 13.06 3.72
C LYS A 219 -4.11 13.71 4.45
N LYS A 220 -3.89 14.90 5.04
CA LYS A 220 -4.93 15.66 5.74
C LYS A 220 -6.08 16.02 4.81
N ALA A 221 -5.79 16.32 3.55
CA ALA A 221 -6.80 16.64 2.55
C ALA A 221 -7.84 15.53 2.38
N PHE A 222 -7.49 14.28 2.58
CA PHE A 222 -8.44 13.15 2.55
C PHE A 222 -9.60 13.30 3.55
N PHE A 223 -9.35 13.95 4.70
CA PHE A 223 -10.34 14.15 5.77
C PHE A 223 -11.03 15.51 5.71
N THR A 224 -10.45 16.49 5.03
CA THR A 224 -10.92 17.90 5.03
C THR A 224 -11.52 18.35 3.70
N SER A 225 -11.36 17.56 2.61
CA SER A 225 -11.89 17.89 1.28
C SER A 225 -13.31 17.36 0.99
N GLY A 226 -13.92 16.66 1.94
CA GLY A 226 -15.24 16.02 1.74
C GLY A 226 -15.18 14.62 1.13
N MET A 227 -13.97 14.04 0.94
CA MET A 227 -13.81 12.67 0.45
C MET A 227 -14.25 11.64 1.50
N ALA A 228 -13.97 11.85 2.77
CA ALA A 228 -14.41 10.99 3.86
C ALA A 228 -15.65 11.56 4.56
N LYS A 229 -16.64 10.70 4.87
CA LYS A 229 -17.82 11.06 5.65
C LYS A 229 -17.58 10.97 7.15
N ASN A 230 -16.75 10.02 7.57
CA ASN A 230 -16.34 9.79 8.96
C ASN A 230 -14.84 9.54 9.00
N ALA A 231 -14.20 9.71 10.17
CA ALA A 231 -12.79 9.47 10.34
C ALA A 231 -12.46 8.57 11.53
N ALA A 232 -11.52 7.64 11.36
CA ALA A 232 -10.84 6.91 12.42
C ALA A 232 -9.41 7.44 12.53
N ILE A 233 -9.02 8.03 13.67
CA ILE A 233 -7.76 8.78 13.79
C ILE A 233 -6.94 8.22 14.95
N ASN A 234 -5.67 7.85 14.64
CA ASN A 234 -4.70 7.46 15.67
C ASN A 234 -4.31 8.67 16.51
N ALA A 235 -4.75 8.70 17.77
CA ALA A 235 -4.49 9.79 18.70
C ALA A 235 -3.04 9.81 19.23
N ASP A 236 -2.31 8.71 19.11
CA ASP A 236 -0.92 8.59 19.55
C ASP A 236 0.09 9.10 18.50
N ASP A 237 -0.36 9.43 17.28
CA ASP A 237 0.50 10.01 16.25
C ASP A 237 0.81 11.48 16.56
N GLU A 238 2.05 11.92 16.37
CA GLU A 238 2.51 13.28 16.68
C GLU A 238 1.72 14.38 15.96
N ARG A 239 1.15 14.07 14.77
CA ARG A 239 0.36 15.00 13.97
C ARG A 239 -1.15 14.90 14.24
N ALA A 240 -1.58 13.98 15.14
CA ALA A 240 -2.99 13.76 15.43
C ALA A 240 -3.71 15.01 15.94
N ALA A 241 -3.09 15.74 16.86
CA ALA A 241 -3.69 16.97 17.42
C ALA A 241 -3.91 18.06 16.36
N GLU A 242 -3.03 18.17 15.37
CA GLU A 242 -3.19 19.08 14.23
C GLU A 242 -4.31 18.61 13.30
N LEU A 243 -4.34 17.32 12.98
CA LEU A 243 -5.38 16.73 12.14
C LEU A 243 -6.77 16.90 12.76
N LEU A 244 -6.91 16.58 14.04
CA LEU A 244 -8.18 16.68 14.79
C LEU A 244 -8.72 18.12 14.88
N ARG A 245 -7.84 19.12 14.93
CA ARG A 245 -8.25 20.54 14.93
C ARG A 245 -8.97 20.93 13.64
N ASP A 246 -8.57 20.36 12.50
CA ASP A 246 -9.05 20.74 11.17
C ASP A 246 -10.14 19.79 10.62
N VAL A 247 -10.30 18.60 11.21
CA VAL A 247 -11.34 17.63 10.86
C VAL A 247 -12.68 18.03 11.46
N THR A 248 -13.65 18.33 10.59
CA THR A 248 -15.02 18.74 10.97
C THR A 248 -16.06 17.63 10.85
N ILE A 249 -15.71 16.49 10.22
CA ILE A 249 -16.58 15.33 10.08
C ILE A 249 -16.65 14.52 11.38
N PRO A 250 -17.71 13.72 11.61
CA PRO A 250 -17.76 12.79 12.74
C PRO A 250 -16.51 11.90 12.75
N HIS A 251 -15.93 11.69 13.93
CA HIS A 251 -14.71 10.89 14.04
C HIS A 251 -14.67 10.08 15.33
N MET A 252 -13.90 9.02 15.30
CA MET A 252 -13.53 8.18 16.43
C MET A 252 -11.99 8.18 16.54
N THR A 253 -11.48 8.52 17.70
CA THR A 253 -10.05 8.42 18.00
C THR A 253 -9.72 7.04 18.53
N TYR A 254 -8.52 6.55 18.21
CA TYR A 254 -8.00 5.32 18.80
C TYR A 254 -6.54 5.48 19.19
N GLY A 255 -6.08 4.69 20.19
CA GLY A 255 -4.70 4.76 20.68
C GLY A 255 -4.41 3.79 21.82
N ILE A 256 -3.20 3.85 22.32
CA ILE A 256 -2.71 3.06 23.47
C ILE A 256 -2.26 3.98 24.59
N ALA A 257 -1.54 5.05 24.27
CA ALA A 257 -0.96 6.00 25.20
C ALA A 257 -1.88 7.21 25.46
N ALA A 258 -2.45 7.81 24.42
CA ALA A 258 -3.33 8.95 24.54
C ALA A 258 -4.75 8.55 25.02
N GLU A 259 -5.48 9.53 25.58
CA GLU A 259 -6.91 9.36 25.78
C GLU A 259 -7.61 9.29 24.42
N ALA A 260 -8.28 8.17 24.16
CA ALA A 260 -8.98 7.92 22.91
C ALA A 260 -10.37 7.32 23.16
N ASP A 261 -11.22 7.34 22.13
CA ASP A 261 -12.55 6.74 22.19
C ASP A 261 -12.47 5.21 22.18
N LEU A 262 -11.48 4.66 21.47
CA LEU A 262 -11.16 3.25 21.38
C LEU A 262 -9.69 3.03 21.77
N PHE A 263 -9.40 2.16 22.71
CA PHE A 263 -8.04 1.95 23.19
C PHE A 263 -7.75 0.51 23.60
N ALA A 264 -6.46 0.15 23.65
CA ALA A 264 -6.00 -1.15 24.12
C ALA A 264 -5.39 -1.04 25.52
N ARG A 265 -5.65 -2.07 26.35
CA ARG A 265 -5.01 -2.26 27.68
C ARG A 265 -4.58 -3.70 27.84
N ASP A 266 -3.78 -3.96 28.88
CA ASP A 266 -3.32 -5.29 29.26
C ASP A 266 -2.74 -6.06 28.05
N ILE A 267 -1.79 -5.40 27.36
CA ILE A 267 -1.19 -5.90 26.11
C ILE A 267 -0.08 -6.89 26.47
N GLU A 268 -0.24 -8.13 26.00
CA GLU A 268 0.77 -9.19 26.11
C GLU A 268 1.23 -9.61 24.72
N ILE A 269 2.53 -9.42 24.42
CA ILE A 269 3.14 -9.77 23.15
C ILE A 269 3.90 -11.08 23.29
N THR A 270 3.58 -12.06 22.45
CA THR A 270 4.25 -13.35 22.38
C THR A 270 4.73 -13.64 20.95
N GLU A 271 5.52 -14.68 20.79
CA GLU A 271 5.96 -15.16 19.47
C GLU A 271 4.80 -15.62 18.56
N ASN A 272 3.66 -16.01 19.15
CA ASN A 272 2.51 -16.58 18.45
C ASN A 272 1.39 -15.56 18.20
N GLY A 273 1.52 -14.34 18.73
CA GLY A 273 0.52 -13.30 18.59
C GLY A 273 0.54 -12.26 19.70
N VAL A 274 -0.52 -11.48 19.77
CA VAL A 274 -0.72 -10.46 20.80
C VAL A 274 -2.10 -10.63 21.41
N SER A 275 -2.20 -10.63 22.76
CA SER A 275 -3.48 -10.51 23.46
C SER A 275 -3.61 -9.12 24.08
N PHE A 276 -4.81 -8.57 24.09
CA PHE A 276 -5.12 -7.29 24.72
C PHE A 276 -6.62 -7.11 24.94
N GLU A 277 -6.97 -6.23 25.87
CA GLU A 277 -8.32 -5.76 26.04
C GLU A 277 -8.61 -4.59 25.11
N LEU A 278 -9.58 -4.75 24.21
CA LEU A 278 -10.11 -3.68 23.38
C LEU A 278 -11.21 -2.98 24.17
N ARG A 279 -11.06 -1.70 24.47
CA ARG A 279 -12.00 -0.91 25.26
C ARG A 279 -12.55 0.27 24.47
N LEU A 280 -13.86 0.43 24.49
CA LEU A 280 -14.54 1.66 24.10
C LEU A 280 -14.71 2.54 25.33
N ARG A 281 -14.60 3.87 25.18
CA ARG A 281 -14.84 4.81 26.28
C ARG A 281 -16.26 4.59 26.82
N ASN A 282 -16.36 4.33 28.14
CA ASN A 282 -17.62 4.06 28.87
C ASN A 282 -18.37 2.76 28.51
N ALA A 283 -17.70 1.77 27.93
CA ALA A 283 -18.27 0.47 27.61
C ALA A 283 -17.45 -0.68 28.26
N GLU A 284 -18.02 -1.88 28.23
CA GLU A 284 -17.30 -3.10 28.59
C GLU A 284 -16.16 -3.36 27.59
N TYR A 285 -15.10 -4.05 28.06
CA TYR A 285 -14.01 -4.44 27.20
C TYR A 285 -14.27 -5.78 26.51
N ILE A 286 -13.54 -6.01 25.41
CA ILE A 286 -13.53 -7.26 24.67
C ILE A 286 -12.10 -7.77 24.63
N GLN A 287 -11.90 -9.02 25.07
CA GLN A 287 -10.61 -9.68 24.94
C GLN A 287 -10.35 -10.01 23.48
N ILE A 288 -9.18 -9.60 22.96
CA ILE A 288 -8.71 -9.87 21.60
C ILE A 288 -7.44 -10.73 21.69
N ASN A 289 -7.39 -11.79 20.87
CA ASN A 289 -6.24 -12.67 20.72
C ASN A 289 -5.81 -12.71 19.26
N LEU A 290 -4.95 -11.79 18.86
CA LEU A 290 -4.39 -11.74 17.50
C LEU A 290 -3.38 -12.87 17.32
N ARG A 291 -3.39 -13.49 16.14
CA ARG A 291 -2.37 -14.47 15.72
C ARG A 291 -1.15 -13.82 15.06
N MET A 292 -1.12 -12.50 15.03
CA MET A 292 -0.04 -11.68 14.48
C MET A 292 0.64 -10.95 15.63
N THR A 293 1.96 -11.08 15.73
CA THR A 293 2.75 -10.50 16.82
C THR A 293 3.16 -9.05 16.56
N GLY A 294 3.55 -8.34 17.62
CA GLY A 294 4.10 -6.99 17.57
C GLY A 294 3.14 -5.87 17.92
N MET A 295 3.66 -4.84 18.62
CA MET A 295 2.89 -3.70 19.10
C MET A 295 2.18 -2.95 17.96
N PHE A 296 2.83 -2.82 16.79
CA PHE A 296 2.20 -2.17 15.62
C PHE A 296 0.95 -2.91 15.13
N ASN A 297 0.82 -4.23 15.36
CA ASN A 297 -0.40 -4.96 15.03
C ASN A 297 -1.54 -4.69 16.02
N VAL A 298 -1.24 -4.24 17.25
CA VAL A 298 -2.26 -3.69 18.15
C VAL A 298 -2.82 -2.39 17.55
N TYR A 299 -1.98 -1.47 17.08
CA TYR A 299 -2.43 -0.26 16.38
C TYR A 299 -3.21 -0.56 15.10
N ASN A 300 -2.78 -1.52 14.28
CA ASN A 300 -3.51 -1.95 13.09
C ASN A 300 -4.89 -2.51 13.45
N ALA A 301 -4.98 -3.30 14.53
CA ALA A 301 -6.24 -3.84 15.03
C ALA A 301 -7.18 -2.75 15.56
N LEU A 302 -6.64 -1.77 16.30
CA LEU A 302 -7.41 -0.59 16.75
C LEU A 302 -7.91 0.22 15.56
N SER A 303 -7.07 0.45 14.54
CA SER A 303 -7.45 1.13 13.29
C SER A 303 -8.60 0.41 12.60
N ALA A 304 -8.49 -0.90 12.43
CA ALA A 304 -9.50 -1.71 11.77
C ALA A 304 -10.81 -1.80 12.58
N ALA A 305 -10.69 -1.93 13.89
CA ALA A 305 -11.85 -1.94 14.81
C ALA A 305 -12.60 -0.61 14.77
N ALA A 306 -11.90 0.54 14.83
CA ALA A 306 -12.52 1.85 14.72
C ALA A 306 -13.27 2.02 13.39
N CYS A 307 -12.66 1.63 12.27
CA CYS A 307 -13.32 1.65 10.96
C CYS A 307 -14.58 0.79 10.93
N ALA A 308 -14.50 -0.43 11.44
CA ALA A 308 -15.63 -1.37 11.45
C ALA A 308 -16.77 -0.90 12.35
N LEU A 309 -16.47 -0.36 13.53
CA LEU A 309 -17.47 0.23 14.43
C LEU A 309 -18.17 1.44 13.80
N ILE A 310 -17.45 2.30 13.08
CA ILE A 310 -18.03 3.41 12.30
C ILE A 310 -18.98 2.89 11.21
N LEU A 311 -18.69 1.74 10.60
CA LEU A 311 -19.59 1.07 9.64
C LEU A 311 -20.81 0.39 10.30
N GLY A 312 -20.89 0.37 11.65
CA GLY A 312 -21.97 -0.27 12.40
C GLY A 312 -21.77 -1.77 12.61
N VAL A 313 -20.54 -2.29 12.45
CA VAL A 313 -20.23 -3.69 12.77
C VAL A 313 -20.21 -3.87 14.28
N SER A 314 -20.79 -4.98 14.78
CA SER A 314 -20.83 -5.26 16.22
C SER A 314 -19.43 -5.59 16.79
N PRO A 315 -19.21 -5.29 18.08
CA PRO A 315 -17.94 -5.63 18.76
C PRO A 315 -17.59 -7.11 18.71
N GLU A 316 -18.56 -8.02 18.72
CA GLU A 316 -18.34 -9.47 18.61
C GLU A 316 -17.79 -9.84 17.23
N ASN A 317 -18.30 -9.24 16.16
CA ASN A 317 -17.81 -9.44 14.81
C ASN A 317 -16.41 -8.81 14.63
N VAL A 318 -16.13 -7.67 15.29
CA VAL A 318 -14.78 -7.09 15.35
C VAL A 318 -13.80 -8.10 15.93
N ARG A 319 -14.13 -8.70 17.09
CA ARG A 319 -13.29 -9.75 17.70
C ARG A 319 -13.10 -10.92 16.76
N ALA A 320 -14.21 -11.49 16.26
CA ALA A 320 -14.15 -12.67 15.39
C ALA A 320 -13.29 -12.42 14.15
N GLY A 321 -13.40 -11.25 13.53
CA GLY A 321 -12.60 -10.88 12.36
C GLY A 321 -11.12 -10.70 12.66
N LEU A 322 -10.79 -10.03 13.76
CA LEU A 322 -9.41 -9.84 14.18
C LEU A 322 -8.73 -11.18 14.55
N GLU A 323 -9.42 -12.07 15.24
CA GLU A 323 -8.90 -13.38 15.66
C GLU A 323 -8.84 -14.40 14.52
N SER A 324 -9.59 -14.20 13.43
CA SER A 324 -9.58 -15.11 12.27
C SER A 324 -8.36 -14.93 11.38
N ILE A 325 -7.79 -13.71 11.30
CA ILE A 325 -6.65 -13.40 10.44
C ILE A 325 -5.37 -14.01 11.00
N ARG A 326 -4.68 -14.80 10.17
CA ARG A 326 -3.45 -15.50 10.57
C ARG A 326 -2.18 -14.76 10.18
N SER A 327 -2.17 -14.19 9.00
CA SER A 327 -1.05 -13.44 8.44
C SER A 327 -1.54 -12.51 7.34
N VAL A 328 -0.73 -11.51 7.04
CA VAL A 328 -0.89 -10.66 5.86
C VAL A 328 0.34 -10.89 4.98
N PRO A 329 0.18 -11.13 3.67
CA PRO A 329 1.30 -11.43 2.79
C PRO A 329 2.41 -10.38 2.90
N GLY A 330 3.63 -10.84 3.18
CA GLY A 330 4.81 -9.98 3.35
C GLY A 330 4.80 -9.04 4.55
N ARG A 331 4.05 -9.36 5.61
CA ARG A 331 3.99 -8.56 6.86
C ARG A 331 4.19 -9.48 8.06
N ILE A 332 5.41 -9.56 8.59
CA ILE A 332 5.83 -10.55 9.61
C ILE A 332 5.26 -11.94 9.26
N GLU A 333 5.42 -12.32 8.02
CA GLU A 333 4.91 -13.60 7.55
C GLU A 333 5.88 -14.72 7.93
N MET A 334 5.49 -15.57 8.88
CA MET A 334 6.29 -16.70 9.30
C MET A 334 6.16 -17.84 8.29
N LEU A 335 7.29 -18.26 7.71
CA LEU A 335 7.31 -19.37 6.74
C LEU A 335 7.30 -20.73 7.45
N PRO A 336 6.53 -21.71 6.94
CA PRO A 336 6.54 -23.10 7.44
C PRO A 336 7.79 -23.82 6.89
N THR A 337 8.92 -23.75 7.59
CA THR A 337 10.20 -24.28 7.10
C THR A 337 10.56 -25.67 7.65
N ASN A 338 9.93 -26.14 8.72
CA ASN A 338 10.30 -27.35 9.46
C ASN A 338 11.80 -27.39 9.83
N THR A 339 12.35 -26.22 10.18
CA THR A 339 13.74 -26.04 10.63
C THR A 339 13.77 -25.79 12.15
N PRO A 340 14.92 -25.97 12.83
CA PRO A 340 15.05 -25.65 14.24
C PRO A 340 15.10 -24.12 14.51
N TYR A 341 15.18 -23.31 13.48
CA TYR A 341 15.10 -21.85 13.47
C TYR A 341 13.85 -21.39 12.75
N ARG A 342 13.49 -20.13 12.88
CA ARG A 342 12.34 -19.50 12.21
C ARG A 342 12.79 -18.60 11.08
N VAL A 343 12.02 -18.59 9.98
CA VAL A 343 12.20 -17.67 8.85
C VAL A 343 10.97 -16.78 8.73
N ILE A 344 11.18 -15.47 8.71
CA ILE A 344 10.14 -14.43 8.64
C ILE A 344 10.37 -13.61 7.39
N LEU A 345 9.30 -13.36 6.62
CA LEU A 345 9.28 -12.41 5.51
C LEU A 345 8.64 -11.10 5.95
N ASP A 346 9.25 -9.96 5.57
CA ASP A 346 8.67 -8.65 5.77
C ASP A 346 9.02 -7.67 4.65
N TYR A 347 8.09 -6.77 4.35
CA TYR A 347 8.25 -5.73 3.34
C TYR A 347 9.06 -4.52 3.84
N ALA A 348 9.69 -4.59 4.98
CA ALA A 348 10.48 -3.52 5.59
C ALA A 348 11.64 -3.08 4.66
N HIS A 349 11.48 -1.96 3.97
CA HIS A 349 12.41 -1.39 3.00
C HIS A 349 12.77 0.09 3.30
N ALA A 350 12.42 0.56 4.49
CA ALA A 350 12.70 1.91 5.00
C ALA A 350 13.22 1.83 6.44
N PRO A 351 13.96 2.85 6.93
CA PRO A 351 14.59 2.83 8.26
C PRO A 351 13.65 2.46 9.41
N ASP A 352 12.53 3.16 9.55
CA ASP A 352 11.57 2.91 10.64
C ASP A 352 10.95 1.51 10.55
N ALA A 353 10.66 1.03 9.33
CA ALA A 353 10.11 -0.31 9.12
C ALA A 353 11.12 -1.38 9.54
N LEU A 354 12.40 -1.23 9.14
CA LEU A 354 13.48 -2.15 9.53
C LEU A 354 13.69 -2.14 11.05
N SER A 355 13.73 -0.96 11.66
CA SER A 355 13.84 -0.83 13.13
C SER A 355 12.67 -1.54 13.83
N ASN A 356 11.44 -1.31 13.38
CA ASN A 356 10.25 -1.88 13.99
C ASN A 356 10.22 -3.41 13.89
N ILE A 357 10.53 -3.99 12.72
CA ILE A 357 10.55 -5.45 12.56
C ILE A 357 11.65 -6.09 13.40
N LEU A 358 12.87 -5.53 13.40
CA LEU A 358 13.98 -6.09 14.17
C LEU A 358 13.72 -5.99 15.67
N ARG A 359 13.22 -4.87 16.18
CA ARG A 359 12.81 -4.73 17.60
C ARG A 359 11.71 -5.71 17.96
N THR A 360 10.71 -5.88 17.11
CA THR A 360 9.64 -6.85 17.35
C THR A 360 10.18 -8.27 17.38
N CYS A 361 10.98 -8.68 16.40
CA CYS A 361 11.59 -10.02 16.40
C CYS A 361 12.50 -10.23 17.61
N ARG A 362 13.22 -9.21 18.06
CA ARG A 362 14.08 -9.28 19.24
C ARG A 362 13.30 -9.67 20.50
N THR A 363 12.04 -9.24 20.67
CA THR A 363 11.25 -9.54 21.88
C THR A 363 11.00 -11.03 22.09
N PHE A 364 11.05 -11.84 21.04
CA PHE A 364 10.84 -13.29 21.09
C PHE A 364 12.00 -14.13 20.51
N THR A 365 13.12 -13.50 20.14
CA THR A 365 14.34 -14.19 19.71
C THR A 365 15.04 -14.80 20.91
N LYS A 366 15.23 -16.14 20.90
CA LYS A 366 15.90 -16.86 21.99
C LYS A 366 17.41 -16.90 21.86
N LYS A 367 17.92 -16.83 20.62
CA LYS A 367 19.34 -16.87 20.26
C LYS A 367 19.70 -15.69 19.38
N ARG A 368 20.13 -15.92 18.13
CA ARG A 368 20.52 -14.86 17.21
C ARG A 368 19.33 -14.35 16.40
N LEU A 369 19.29 -13.04 16.20
CA LEU A 369 18.47 -12.39 15.20
C LEU A 369 19.35 -12.11 13.97
N ILE A 370 19.07 -12.77 12.86
CA ILE A 370 19.79 -12.63 11.60
C ILE A 370 18.91 -11.81 10.66
N ALA A 371 19.39 -10.63 10.22
CA ALA A 371 18.66 -9.73 9.35
C ALA A 371 19.25 -9.76 7.93
N LEU A 372 18.45 -10.17 6.94
CA LEU A 372 18.82 -10.11 5.52
C LEU A 372 18.06 -8.97 4.87
N PHE A 373 18.77 -7.97 4.34
CA PHE A 373 18.14 -6.81 3.72
C PHE A 373 19.04 -6.12 2.68
N GLY A 374 18.40 -5.29 1.87
CA GLY A 374 19.04 -4.39 0.90
C GLY A 374 18.20 -3.14 0.70
N CYS A 375 18.57 -2.32 -0.28
CA CYS A 375 17.84 -1.13 -0.68
C CYS A 375 17.56 -1.15 -2.18
N GLY A 376 16.42 -0.56 -2.57
CA GLY A 376 16.11 -0.36 -3.98
C GLY A 376 16.96 0.74 -4.61
N GLY A 377 17.38 0.52 -5.86
CA GLY A 377 17.96 1.55 -6.73
C GLY A 377 16.92 2.54 -7.23
N ASP A 378 17.36 3.68 -7.75
CA ASP A 378 16.53 4.78 -8.24
C ASP A 378 15.52 5.27 -7.19
N ARG A 379 15.97 5.30 -5.93
CA ARG A 379 15.20 5.71 -4.75
C ARG A 379 16.08 6.56 -3.83
N ASP A 380 15.49 7.03 -2.72
CA ASP A 380 16.20 7.79 -1.70
C ASP A 380 17.48 7.06 -1.23
N LYS A 381 18.64 7.65 -1.56
CA LYS A 381 19.96 7.13 -1.17
C LYS A 381 20.25 7.40 0.30
N GLY A 382 19.70 8.49 0.86
CA GLY A 382 19.96 8.89 2.25
C GLY A 382 19.52 7.85 3.27
N LYS A 383 18.57 6.98 2.94
CA LYS A 383 18.13 5.90 3.83
C LYS A 383 19.11 4.73 3.94
N ARG A 384 20.03 4.54 2.96
CA ARG A 384 20.92 3.37 2.86
C ARG A 384 21.83 3.24 4.08
N PRO A 385 22.65 4.24 4.44
CA PRO A 385 23.49 4.15 5.63
C PRO A 385 22.68 4.09 6.92
N ILE A 386 21.51 4.74 6.98
CA ILE A 386 20.63 4.68 8.15
C ILE A 386 20.14 3.24 8.37
N MET A 387 19.73 2.54 7.31
CA MET A 387 19.33 1.13 7.40
C MET A 387 20.48 0.22 7.79
N GLY A 388 21.70 0.47 7.27
CA GLY A 388 22.92 -0.22 7.69
C GLY A 388 23.17 -0.10 9.18
N ARG A 389 23.12 1.11 9.73
CA ARG A 389 23.27 1.38 11.17
C ARG A 389 22.22 0.66 11.99
N ILE A 390 20.94 0.76 11.62
CA ILE A 390 19.83 0.09 12.31
C ILE A 390 20.04 -1.42 12.33
N GLY A 391 20.45 -2.02 11.22
CA GLY A 391 20.76 -3.45 11.15
C GLY A 391 21.85 -3.82 12.13
N GLY A 392 22.99 -3.12 12.10
CA GLY A 392 24.14 -3.38 12.97
C GLY A 392 23.89 -3.13 14.46
N GLU A 393 22.96 -2.25 14.82
CA GLU A 393 22.56 -2.00 16.21
C GLU A 393 21.57 -3.04 16.75
N LEU A 394 20.69 -3.59 15.91
CA LEU A 394 19.55 -4.38 16.36
C LEU A 394 19.64 -5.88 16.04
N ALA A 395 20.40 -6.28 15.04
CA ALA A 395 20.61 -7.69 14.69
C ALA A 395 21.95 -8.20 15.25
N ASP A 396 22.05 -9.52 15.46
CA ASP A 396 23.31 -10.17 15.83
C ASP A 396 24.19 -10.43 14.60
N LEU A 397 23.56 -10.58 13.42
CA LEU A 397 24.23 -10.71 12.13
C LEU A 397 23.38 -10.07 11.05
N CYS A 398 23.99 -9.23 10.22
CA CYS A 398 23.38 -8.70 9.03
C CYS A 398 23.92 -9.37 7.77
N ILE A 399 23.02 -9.72 6.83
CA ILE A 399 23.37 -10.19 5.50
C ILE A 399 22.89 -9.12 4.51
N LEU A 400 23.84 -8.32 4.01
CA LEU A 400 23.53 -7.26 3.06
C LEU A 400 23.46 -7.83 1.65
N THR A 401 22.34 -7.60 0.94
CA THR A 401 22.10 -8.21 -0.37
C THR A 401 21.27 -7.30 -1.27
N SER A 402 21.21 -7.62 -2.57
CA SER A 402 20.40 -6.88 -3.53
C SER A 402 18.90 -7.00 -3.22
N ASP A 403 18.21 -5.87 -3.29
CA ASP A 403 16.73 -5.80 -3.37
C ASP A 403 16.31 -5.72 -4.84
N ASN A 404 15.86 -4.56 -5.33
CA ASN A 404 15.62 -4.23 -6.72
C ASN A 404 16.63 -3.15 -7.15
N PRO A 405 17.81 -3.48 -7.67
CA PRO A 405 18.83 -2.48 -8.00
C PRO A 405 18.42 -1.56 -9.15
N ARG A 406 17.40 -1.92 -9.94
CA ARG A 406 16.89 -1.16 -11.10
C ARG A 406 18.02 -0.79 -12.06
N THR A 407 18.31 0.53 -12.24
CA THR A 407 19.36 1.00 -13.14
C THR A 407 20.72 1.22 -12.46
N GLU A 408 20.76 1.16 -11.11
CA GLU A 408 22.00 1.35 -10.34
C GLU A 408 22.82 0.06 -10.23
N ASP A 409 24.15 0.20 -10.04
CA ASP A 409 25.04 -0.90 -9.71
C ASP A 409 24.67 -1.45 -8.30
N PRO A 410 24.34 -2.74 -8.18
CA PRO A 410 23.98 -3.32 -6.89
C PRO A 410 25.08 -3.21 -5.85
N MET A 411 26.34 -3.29 -6.25
CA MET A 411 27.49 -3.19 -5.31
C MET A 411 27.66 -1.78 -4.77
N GLU A 412 27.31 -0.73 -5.54
CA GLU A 412 27.32 0.64 -5.04
C GLU A 412 26.26 0.83 -3.95
N ILE A 413 25.04 0.28 -4.18
CA ILE A 413 23.97 0.32 -3.19
C ILE A 413 24.42 -0.37 -1.89
N LEU A 414 25.05 -1.54 -2.00
CA LEU A 414 25.52 -2.32 -0.85
C LEU A 414 26.64 -1.58 -0.09
N ARG A 415 27.56 -0.89 -0.78
CA ARG A 415 28.59 -0.07 -0.13
C ARG A 415 28.00 1.08 0.67
N GLU A 416 26.97 1.76 0.15
CA GLU A 416 26.30 2.85 0.87
C GLU A 416 25.57 2.33 2.14
N ILE A 417 25.03 1.10 2.12
CA ILE A 417 24.48 0.45 3.32
C ILE A 417 25.62 0.08 4.29
N GLU A 418 26.71 -0.44 3.77
CA GLU A 418 27.90 -0.85 4.53
C GLU A 418 28.56 0.32 5.27
N GLU A 419 28.51 1.54 4.73
CA GLU A 419 28.98 2.75 5.42
C GLU A 419 28.30 2.92 6.78
N GLY A 420 26.99 2.72 6.83
CA GLY A 420 26.23 2.87 8.08
C GLY A 420 26.47 1.74 9.07
N ILE A 421 26.61 0.49 8.62
CA ILE A 421 26.83 -0.64 9.56
C ILE A 421 28.24 -0.60 10.15
N LYS A 422 29.22 -0.08 9.43
CA LYS A 422 30.60 0.12 9.93
C LYS A 422 30.71 1.13 11.09
N GLU A 423 29.70 1.97 11.28
CA GLU A 423 29.62 2.86 12.44
C GLU A 423 29.17 2.14 13.72
N THR A 424 28.79 0.85 13.61
CA THR A 424 28.34 0.01 14.73
C THR A 424 29.34 -1.12 15.03
N THR A 425 29.05 -1.90 16.06
CA THR A 425 29.79 -3.12 16.39
C THR A 425 29.13 -4.39 15.82
N GLY A 426 28.07 -4.24 15.00
CA GLY A 426 27.31 -5.34 14.45
C GLY A 426 28.10 -6.19 13.45
N GLU A 427 27.96 -7.50 13.54
CA GLU A 427 28.53 -8.42 12.56
C GLU A 427 27.74 -8.37 11.25
N TYR A 428 28.44 -8.43 10.12
CA TYR A 428 27.77 -8.47 8.82
C TYR A 428 28.58 -9.20 7.75
N VAL A 429 27.87 -9.64 6.73
CA VAL A 429 28.44 -10.17 5.48
C VAL A 429 27.72 -9.51 4.29
N VAL A 430 28.44 -9.37 3.18
CA VAL A 430 27.89 -8.83 1.93
C VAL A 430 27.84 -9.94 0.90
N ILE A 431 26.64 -10.27 0.43
CA ILE A 431 26.38 -11.29 -0.60
C ILE A 431 25.42 -10.67 -1.62
N GLU A 432 25.95 -10.23 -2.76
CA GLU A 432 25.18 -9.47 -3.77
C GLU A 432 23.95 -10.25 -4.25
N ASN A 433 24.13 -11.51 -4.66
CA ASN A 433 23.04 -12.33 -5.15
C ASN A 433 22.08 -12.72 -4.02
N ARG A 434 20.81 -12.31 -4.12
CA ARG A 434 19.85 -12.50 -3.05
C ARG A 434 19.51 -13.99 -2.79
N ARG A 435 19.50 -14.85 -3.82
CA ARG A 435 19.27 -16.30 -3.62
C ARG A 435 20.43 -16.90 -2.82
N ASP A 436 21.68 -16.52 -3.12
CA ASP A 436 22.85 -17.00 -2.41
C ASP A 436 22.90 -16.46 -0.97
N ALA A 437 22.47 -15.22 -0.77
CA ALA A 437 22.32 -14.61 0.55
C ALA A 437 21.28 -15.37 1.41
N ILE A 438 20.12 -15.73 0.84
CA ILE A 438 19.12 -16.56 1.51
C ILE A 438 19.68 -17.95 1.81
N ARG A 439 20.36 -18.58 0.86
CA ARG A 439 21.05 -19.87 1.08
C ARG A 439 21.99 -19.78 2.28
N HIS A 440 22.85 -18.81 2.30
CA HIS A 440 23.80 -18.59 3.40
C HIS A 440 23.08 -18.43 4.74
N ALA A 441 22.01 -17.63 4.79
CA ALA A 441 21.19 -17.46 6.00
C ALA A 441 20.62 -18.78 6.52
N LEU A 442 20.09 -19.63 5.60
CA LEU A 442 19.52 -20.94 5.95
C LEU A 442 20.58 -21.93 6.42
N GLU A 443 21.77 -21.94 5.83
CA GLU A 443 22.90 -22.82 6.18
C GLU A 443 23.46 -22.51 7.59
N ILE A 444 23.56 -21.24 7.95
CA ILE A 444 24.10 -20.81 9.23
C ILE A 444 23.08 -20.82 10.38
N GLY A 445 21.79 -20.96 10.05
CA GLY A 445 20.68 -20.95 11.02
C GLY A 445 20.78 -22.09 12.01
N ARG A 446 20.59 -21.79 13.32
CA ARG A 446 20.68 -22.73 14.43
C ARG A 446 19.40 -22.71 15.27
N GLU A 447 19.24 -23.71 16.10
CA GLU A 447 18.11 -23.80 17.03
C GLU A 447 17.93 -22.54 17.87
N GLY A 448 16.71 -21.98 17.79
CA GLY A 448 16.32 -20.76 18.51
C GLY A 448 16.70 -19.44 17.81
N ASP A 449 17.35 -19.49 16.64
CA ASP A 449 17.59 -18.32 15.80
C ASP A 449 16.30 -17.85 15.07
N ILE A 450 16.28 -16.57 14.74
CA ILE A 450 15.29 -15.98 13.85
C ILE A 450 16.01 -15.34 12.67
N ILE A 451 15.63 -15.73 11.46
CA ILE A 451 16.09 -15.15 10.19
C ILE A 451 14.97 -14.28 9.66
N VAL A 452 15.24 -12.98 9.46
CA VAL A 452 14.25 -12.04 8.90
C VAL A 452 14.72 -11.61 7.52
N LEU A 453 13.92 -11.96 6.50
CA LEU A 453 14.12 -11.54 5.11
C LEU A 453 13.34 -10.26 4.90
N CYS A 454 14.04 -9.11 4.80
CA CYS A 454 13.45 -7.78 4.67
C CYS A 454 13.58 -7.22 3.26
N GLY A 455 12.58 -6.39 2.87
CA GLY A 455 12.57 -5.62 1.63
C GLY A 455 11.50 -6.05 0.66
N LYS A 456 11.49 -7.32 0.25
CA LYS A 456 10.59 -7.82 -0.80
C LYS A 456 9.20 -8.21 -0.30
N GLY A 457 9.11 -8.85 0.86
CA GLY A 457 7.84 -9.27 1.44
C GLY A 457 6.97 -10.09 0.48
N HIS A 458 5.94 -9.47 -0.10
CA HIS A 458 5.00 -10.10 -1.04
C HIS A 458 5.43 -9.99 -2.52
N GLU A 459 6.53 -9.29 -2.83
CA GLU A 459 7.00 -9.14 -4.22
C GLU A 459 7.45 -10.48 -4.79
N THR A 460 7.03 -10.77 -6.02
CA THR A 460 7.34 -12.01 -6.75
C THR A 460 8.34 -11.81 -7.88
N TYR A 461 9.08 -10.70 -7.87
CA TYR A 461 10.07 -10.37 -8.89
C TYR A 461 11.28 -9.66 -8.31
N GLN A 462 12.40 -9.68 -9.04
CA GLN A 462 13.54 -8.79 -8.86
C GLN A 462 13.76 -7.98 -10.12
N GLU A 463 13.95 -6.66 -9.98
CA GLU A 463 14.16 -5.74 -11.11
C GLU A 463 15.62 -5.32 -11.19
N THR A 464 16.26 -5.62 -12.34
CA THR A 464 17.63 -5.24 -12.66
C THR A 464 17.69 -4.70 -14.09
N MET A 465 18.28 -3.51 -14.29
CA MET A 465 18.39 -2.83 -15.59
C MET A 465 17.06 -2.72 -16.34
N GLY A 466 15.98 -2.39 -15.60
CA GLY A 466 14.63 -2.26 -16.15
C GLY A 466 13.92 -3.59 -16.49
N VAL A 467 14.56 -4.73 -16.24
CA VAL A 467 14.00 -6.06 -16.50
C VAL A 467 13.55 -6.70 -15.19
N LYS A 468 12.26 -7.01 -15.10
CA LYS A 468 11.68 -7.79 -14.00
C LYS A 468 11.83 -9.29 -14.27
N ARG A 469 12.49 -9.99 -13.37
CA ARG A 469 12.63 -11.45 -13.40
C ARG A 469 11.84 -12.05 -12.25
N PRO A 470 11.20 -13.23 -12.42
CA PRO A 470 10.52 -13.93 -11.33
C PRO A 470 11.48 -14.18 -10.16
N PHE A 471 11.06 -13.78 -8.96
CA PHE A 471 11.77 -14.00 -7.72
C PHE A 471 10.81 -13.89 -6.54
N ASP A 472 10.28 -15.03 -6.10
CA ASP A 472 9.41 -15.13 -4.93
C ASP A 472 10.21 -15.76 -3.79
N GLU A 473 10.43 -15.01 -2.71
CA GLU A 473 11.23 -15.48 -1.57
C GLU A 473 10.64 -16.72 -0.89
N LYS A 474 9.32 -16.90 -0.90
CA LYS A 474 8.69 -18.11 -0.34
C LYS A 474 9.08 -19.35 -1.14
N VAL A 475 9.03 -19.23 -2.45
CA VAL A 475 9.45 -20.31 -3.37
C VAL A 475 10.94 -20.57 -3.22
N VAL A 476 11.75 -19.52 -3.24
CA VAL A 476 13.22 -19.59 -3.08
C VAL A 476 13.62 -20.29 -1.78
N VAL A 477 13.00 -19.93 -0.66
CA VAL A 477 13.27 -20.56 0.65
C VAL A 477 12.92 -22.04 0.62
N GLN A 478 11.77 -22.44 0.06
CA GLN A 478 11.36 -23.84 -0.02
C GLN A 478 12.29 -24.67 -0.93
N GLU A 479 12.64 -24.14 -2.10
CA GLU A 479 13.61 -24.78 -3.00
C GLU A 479 14.96 -25.00 -2.32
N LEU A 480 15.49 -23.95 -1.66
CA LEU A 480 16.78 -24.03 -0.98
C LEU A 480 16.77 -25.01 0.19
N LEU A 481 15.67 -25.07 0.95
CA LEU A 481 15.53 -26.07 2.02
C LEU A 481 15.47 -27.50 1.50
N THR A 482 14.83 -27.74 0.35
CA THR A 482 14.82 -29.03 -0.33
C THR A 482 16.24 -29.41 -0.79
N GLU A 483 16.95 -28.48 -1.45
CA GLU A 483 18.34 -28.69 -1.85
C GLU A 483 19.26 -28.99 -0.65
N LEU A 484 19.12 -28.28 0.47
CA LEU A 484 19.96 -28.46 1.65
C LEU A 484 19.69 -29.78 2.40
N ARG A 485 18.48 -30.33 2.27
CA ARG A 485 18.14 -31.66 2.81
C ARG A 485 18.60 -32.81 1.91
N GLY A 486 18.96 -32.52 0.66
CA GLY A 486 19.33 -33.54 -0.34
C GLY A 486 18.11 -34.33 -0.88
N GLU A 487 16.94 -33.68 -0.88
CA GLU A 487 15.67 -34.26 -1.39
C GLU A 487 15.46 -33.92 -2.86
#